data_7be405a5c5d038f74839a505ebcc4cdc
#
_entry.id   7be405a5c5d038f74839a505ebcc4cdc
#
_cell.length_a   1.000
_cell.length_b   1.000
_cell.length_c   1.000
_cell.angle_alpha   90.00
_cell.angle_beta   90.00
_cell.angle_gamma   90.00
#
_symmetry.space_group_name_H-M   'P 1'
#
loop_
_entity.id
_entity.type
_entity.pdbx_description
1 polymer ?
#
loop_
_entity_poly.entity_id
_entity_poly.type
_entity_poly.pdbx_seq_one_letter_code
_entity_poly.pdbx_strand_id
1 'polypeptide(L)'
;AKSFMDAGQLVPDEVIIGIVTERLAEADCAGGYILDGVPRTIAQAEALEQGGIQFDAVVSIEISDEVIMDRMSGRRVCESCGASYHLVAVPPKQADVCDSCGGKLVQRKDDAPETVKARLEVYHKETEPLKDFYAQRGLLKPVENQPSVEETSRAILHALGR
;
A
#
# COMPACT_ATOMS: atom_id res chain seq x y z
N ALA A 1 -1.75 8.19 14.53
CA ALA A 1 -1.85 7.32 13.33
C ALA A 1 -2.76 6.11 13.56
N LYS A 2 -2.50 5.26 14.56
CA LYS A 2 -3.19 3.97 14.74
C LYS A 2 -4.73 4.10 14.86
N SER A 3 -5.26 5.09 15.57
CA SER A 3 -6.71 5.30 15.72
C SER A 3 -7.42 5.56 14.38
N PHE A 4 -6.79 6.31 13.48
CA PHE A 4 -7.30 6.54 12.12
C PHE A 4 -7.28 5.25 11.29
N MET A 5 -6.18 4.49 11.37
CA MET A 5 -6.05 3.22 10.65
C MET A 5 -7.08 2.18 11.11
N ASP A 6 -7.28 2.05 12.43
CA ASP A 6 -8.27 1.13 13.00
C ASP A 6 -9.72 1.47 12.58
N ALA A 7 -9.99 2.76 12.26
CA ALA A 7 -11.27 3.24 11.74
C ALA A 7 -11.36 3.21 10.20
N GLY A 8 -10.33 2.76 9.49
CA GLY A 8 -10.28 2.78 8.03
C GLY A 8 -10.09 4.16 7.40
N GLN A 9 -9.71 5.16 8.20
CA GLN A 9 -9.47 6.54 7.79
C GLN A 9 -8.00 6.78 7.44
N LEU A 10 -7.75 7.83 6.63
CA LEU A 10 -6.38 8.28 6.38
C LEU A 10 -5.82 9.01 7.61
N VAL A 11 -4.52 8.85 7.82
CA VAL A 11 -3.77 9.66 8.81
C VAL A 11 -3.67 11.09 8.29
N PRO A 12 -3.75 12.14 9.14
CA PRO A 12 -3.63 13.53 8.71
C PRO A 12 -2.38 13.79 7.87
N ASP A 13 -2.55 14.58 6.79
CA ASP A 13 -1.51 14.79 5.79
C ASP A 13 -0.22 15.35 6.38
N GLU A 14 -0.30 16.30 7.29
CA GLU A 14 0.87 16.91 7.95
C GLU A 14 1.74 15.87 8.66
N VAL A 15 1.12 14.88 9.30
CA VAL A 15 1.82 13.79 10.00
C VAL A 15 2.53 12.90 8.99
N ILE A 16 1.86 12.53 7.90
CA ILE A 16 2.43 11.69 6.85
C ILE A 16 3.60 12.40 6.17
N ILE A 17 3.44 13.66 5.77
CA ILE A 17 4.49 14.44 5.11
C ILE A 17 5.70 14.59 6.01
N GLY A 18 5.50 14.88 7.30
CA GLY A 18 6.60 14.95 8.27
C GLY A 18 7.42 13.66 8.34
N ILE A 19 6.74 12.52 8.48
CA ILE A 19 7.39 11.19 8.55
C ILE A 19 8.16 10.89 7.25
N VAL A 20 7.55 11.14 6.08
CA VAL A 20 8.19 10.89 4.79
C VAL A 20 9.41 11.77 4.60
N THR A 21 9.32 13.07 4.89
CA THR A 21 10.43 14.02 4.75
C THR A 21 11.60 13.63 5.64
N GLU A 22 11.32 13.29 6.91
CA GLU A 22 12.35 12.83 7.86
C GLU A 22 13.03 11.55 7.35
N ARG A 23 12.24 10.56 6.91
CA ARG A 23 12.78 9.29 6.40
C ARG A 23 13.62 9.46 5.14
N LEU A 24 13.21 10.29 4.20
CA LEU A 24 13.94 10.51 2.95
C LEU A 24 15.23 11.33 3.13
N ALA A 25 15.40 12.00 4.26
CA ALA A 25 16.65 12.68 4.61
C ALA A 25 17.75 11.72 5.10
N GLU A 26 17.42 10.46 5.38
CA GLU A 26 18.40 9.46 5.81
C GLU A 26 19.34 9.04 4.67
N ALA A 27 20.59 8.73 5.01
CA ALA A 27 21.66 8.47 4.04
C ALA A 27 21.39 7.27 3.09
N ASP A 28 20.65 6.27 3.54
CA ASP A 28 20.28 5.10 2.73
C ASP A 28 19.28 5.42 1.61
N CYS A 29 18.55 6.55 1.71
CA CYS A 29 17.66 7.04 0.68
C CYS A 29 18.37 7.83 -0.44
N ALA A 30 19.63 8.17 -0.29
CA ALA A 30 20.40 8.95 -1.27
C ALA A 30 20.54 8.26 -2.63
N GLY A 31 20.50 6.93 -2.66
CA GLY A 31 20.57 6.11 -3.89
C GLY A 31 19.23 5.90 -4.59
N GLY A 32 18.15 6.36 -4.01
CA GLY A 32 16.77 6.17 -4.49
C GLY A 32 15.87 5.55 -3.42
N TYR A 33 14.58 5.61 -3.68
CA TYR A 33 13.57 5.10 -2.75
C TYR A 33 12.29 4.68 -3.47
N ILE A 34 11.51 3.88 -2.80
CA ILE A 34 10.13 3.54 -3.19
C ILE A 34 9.22 3.94 -2.04
N LEU A 35 8.22 4.76 -2.32
CA LEU A 35 7.14 5.05 -1.40
C LEU A 35 5.97 4.10 -1.68
N ASP A 36 5.56 3.36 -0.67
CA ASP A 36 4.41 2.46 -0.75
C ASP A 36 3.24 3.05 0.04
N GLY A 37 2.13 3.28 -0.66
CA GLY A 37 0.91 3.83 -0.08
C GLY A 37 0.99 5.31 0.33
N VAL A 38 1.94 6.08 -0.22
CA VAL A 38 2.06 7.54 -0.07
C VAL A 38 2.48 8.13 -1.43
N PRO A 39 1.87 9.22 -1.91
CA PRO A 39 0.72 9.93 -1.36
C PRO A 39 -0.60 9.14 -1.49
N ARG A 40 -1.60 9.52 -0.69
CA ARG A 40 -2.98 8.99 -0.77
C ARG A 40 -4.02 10.08 -1.00
N THR A 41 -3.61 11.34 -1.03
CA THR A 41 -4.45 12.49 -1.36
C THR A 41 -3.72 13.45 -2.28
N ILE A 42 -4.46 14.26 -3.03
CA ILE A 42 -3.88 15.33 -3.86
C ILE A 42 -3.05 16.28 -2.98
N ALA A 43 -3.55 16.66 -1.81
CA ALA A 43 -2.83 17.54 -0.89
C ALA A 43 -1.47 16.98 -0.47
N GLN A 44 -1.39 15.65 -0.20
CA GLN A 44 -0.10 14.99 0.06
C GLN A 44 0.83 15.05 -1.15
N ALA A 45 0.32 14.79 -2.37
CA ALA A 45 1.12 14.84 -3.58
C ALA A 45 1.71 16.24 -3.82
N GLU A 46 0.88 17.27 -3.68
CA GLU A 46 1.30 18.68 -3.82
C GLU A 46 2.32 19.06 -2.73
N ALA A 47 2.12 18.65 -1.49
CA ALA A 47 3.06 18.93 -0.41
C ALA A 47 4.42 18.26 -0.62
N LEU A 48 4.45 17.03 -1.15
CA LEU A 48 5.69 16.35 -1.53
C LEU A 48 6.42 17.09 -2.67
N GLU A 49 5.70 17.50 -3.71
CA GLU A 49 6.27 18.30 -4.79
C GLU A 49 6.85 19.64 -4.29
N GLN A 50 6.11 20.36 -3.44
CA GLN A 50 6.57 21.60 -2.82
C GLN A 50 7.79 21.40 -1.92
N GLY A 51 7.88 20.24 -1.27
CA GLY A 51 9.05 19.82 -0.50
C GLY A 51 10.27 19.38 -1.35
N GLY A 52 10.16 19.46 -2.69
CA GLY A 52 11.24 19.09 -3.60
C GLY A 52 11.38 17.59 -3.86
N ILE A 53 10.41 16.79 -3.42
CA ILE A 53 10.38 15.34 -3.67
C ILE A 53 9.80 15.12 -5.07
N GLN A 54 10.61 14.52 -5.94
CA GLN A 54 10.23 14.18 -7.30
C GLN A 54 10.21 12.68 -7.50
N PHE A 55 9.24 12.20 -8.29
CA PHE A 55 9.13 10.81 -8.66
C PHE A 55 9.52 10.59 -10.11
N ASP A 56 10.27 9.53 -10.40
CA ASP A 56 10.58 9.09 -11.77
C ASP A 56 9.38 8.37 -12.40
N ALA A 57 8.59 7.67 -11.60
CA ALA A 57 7.38 6.98 -12.01
C ALA A 57 6.43 6.76 -10.83
N VAL A 58 5.15 6.66 -11.13
CA VAL A 58 4.09 6.31 -10.17
C VAL A 58 3.36 5.09 -10.71
N VAL A 59 3.52 3.96 -10.03
CA VAL A 59 2.86 2.71 -10.41
C VAL A 59 1.50 2.63 -9.73
N SER A 60 0.45 2.47 -10.52
CA SER A 60 -0.91 2.17 -10.03
C SER A 60 -1.23 0.72 -10.35
N ILE A 61 -1.39 -0.11 -9.32
CA ILE A 61 -1.81 -1.50 -9.48
C ILE A 61 -3.33 -1.54 -9.54
N GLU A 62 -3.85 -1.88 -10.72
CA GLU A 62 -5.29 -1.91 -10.97
C GLU A 62 -5.88 -3.27 -10.52
N ILE A 63 -6.85 -3.20 -9.64
CA ILE A 63 -7.48 -4.37 -9.03
C ILE A 63 -8.92 -4.03 -8.65
N SER A 64 -9.86 -4.97 -8.82
CA SER A 64 -11.26 -4.73 -8.46
C SER A 64 -11.50 -4.79 -6.94
N ASP A 65 -12.52 -4.09 -6.48
CA ASP A 65 -12.93 -4.05 -5.08
C ASP A 65 -13.27 -5.44 -4.55
N GLU A 66 -13.90 -6.30 -5.37
CA GLU A 66 -14.23 -7.66 -4.97
C GLU A 66 -12.98 -8.47 -4.65
N VAL A 67 -11.94 -8.36 -5.49
CA VAL A 67 -10.67 -9.06 -5.25
C VAL A 67 -9.96 -8.50 -4.01
N ILE A 68 -10.04 -7.19 -3.77
CA ILE A 68 -9.49 -6.58 -2.55
C ILE A 68 -10.22 -7.12 -1.30
N MET A 69 -11.54 -7.13 -1.32
CA MET A 69 -12.33 -7.63 -0.20
C MET A 69 -12.03 -9.10 0.10
N ASP A 70 -11.94 -9.94 -0.93
CA ASP A 70 -11.58 -11.35 -0.79
C ASP A 70 -10.19 -11.52 -0.16
N ARG A 71 -9.19 -10.78 -0.68
CA ARG A 71 -7.83 -10.80 -0.13
C ARG A 71 -7.76 -10.35 1.32
N MET A 72 -8.47 -9.29 1.69
CA MET A 72 -8.45 -8.79 3.07
C MET A 72 -9.10 -9.77 4.04
N SER A 73 -10.18 -10.45 3.62
CA SER A 73 -10.85 -11.47 4.45
C SER A 73 -9.93 -12.63 4.81
N GLY A 74 -9.08 -13.06 3.88
CA GLY A 74 -8.13 -14.16 4.03
C GLY A 74 -6.79 -13.78 4.64
N ARG A 75 -6.48 -12.48 4.78
CA ARG A 75 -5.19 -12.03 5.30
C ARG A 75 -5.01 -12.37 6.78
N ARG A 76 -3.79 -12.83 7.11
CA ARG A 76 -3.33 -13.04 8.49
C ARG A 76 -1.98 -12.40 8.68
N VAL A 77 -1.72 -11.89 9.86
CA VAL A 77 -0.45 -11.24 10.20
C VAL A 77 0.06 -11.80 11.52
N CYS A 78 1.36 -12.04 11.61
CA CYS A 78 1.98 -12.48 12.84
C CYS A 78 2.05 -11.32 13.84
N GLU A 79 1.53 -11.53 15.06
CA GLU A 79 1.58 -10.54 16.14
C GLU A 79 3.01 -10.21 16.58
N SER A 80 3.94 -11.16 16.43
CA SER A 80 5.31 -11.04 16.95
C SER A 80 6.27 -10.42 15.94
N CYS A 81 6.25 -10.84 14.67
CA CYS A 81 7.24 -10.41 13.66
C CYS A 81 6.63 -9.68 12.46
N GLY A 82 5.31 -9.53 12.39
CA GLY A 82 4.65 -8.82 11.29
C GLY A 82 4.56 -9.59 9.96
N ALA A 83 5.05 -10.84 9.89
CA ALA A 83 4.97 -11.63 8.66
C ALA A 83 3.51 -11.82 8.21
N SER A 84 3.27 -11.62 6.92
CA SER A 84 1.95 -11.70 6.31
C SER A 84 1.71 -13.05 5.64
N TYR A 85 0.50 -13.56 5.81
CA TYR A 85 -0.01 -14.79 5.22
C TYR A 85 -1.39 -14.56 4.62
N HIS A 86 -1.82 -15.50 3.79
CA HIS A 86 -3.19 -15.55 3.30
C HIS A 86 -3.69 -17.01 3.39
N LEU A 87 -4.90 -17.20 3.92
CA LEU A 87 -5.44 -18.54 4.20
C LEU A 87 -5.46 -19.48 2.99
N VAL A 88 -5.58 -18.92 1.78
CA VAL A 88 -5.62 -19.67 0.51
C VAL A 88 -4.36 -19.45 -0.33
N ALA A 89 -3.99 -18.20 -0.61
CA ALA A 89 -2.93 -17.88 -1.56
C ALA A 89 -1.52 -18.14 -1.01
N VAL A 90 -1.29 -17.87 0.28
CA VAL A 90 0.00 -18.09 0.96
C VAL A 90 -0.27 -18.64 2.36
N PRO A 91 -0.77 -19.88 2.48
CA PRO A 91 -1.12 -20.43 3.77
C PRO A 91 0.12 -20.70 4.61
N PRO A 92 0.04 -20.57 5.95
CA PRO A 92 1.10 -21.03 6.84
C PRO A 92 1.18 -22.57 6.81
N LYS A 93 2.34 -23.11 7.11
CA LYS A 93 2.55 -24.58 7.19
C LYS A 93 1.70 -25.24 8.27
N GLN A 94 1.47 -24.51 9.36
CA GLN A 94 0.58 -24.92 10.45
C GLN A 94 -0.44 -23.81 10.70
N ALA A 95 -1.72 -24.18 10.80
CA ALA A 95 -2.78 -23.20 11.03
C ALA A 95 -2.49 -22.31 12.24
N ASP A 96 -2.70 -20.99 12.06
CA ASP A 96 -2.53 -19.94 13.06
C ASP A 96 -1.11 -19.78 13.64
N VAL A 97 -0.09 -20.43 13.04
CA VAL A 97 1.31 -20.34 13.49
C VAL A 97 2.18 -19.74 12.39
N CYS A 98 2.99 -18.76 12.77
CA CYS A 98 3.94 -18.09 11.86
C CYS A 98 5.11 -19.03 11.53
N ASP A 99 5.37 -19.25 10.25
CA ASP A 99 6.50 -20.08 9.78
C ASP A 99 7.87 -19.47 10.10
N SER A 100 7.93 -18.12 10.25
CA SER A 100 9.19 -17.40 10.48
C SER A 100 9.62 -17.37 11.94
N CYS A 101 8.67 -17.26 12.89
CA CYS A 101 9.02 -17.08 14.31
C CYS A 101 8.18 -17.92 15.30
N GLY A 102 7.24 -18.73 14.81
CA GLY A 102 6.34 -19.53 15.66
C GLY A 102 5.25 -18.71 16.38
N GLY A 103 5.20 -17.40 16.16
CA GLY A 103 4.20 -16.52 16.78
C GLY A 103 2.80 -16.75 16.24
N LYS A 104 1.79 -16.26 16.96
CA LYS A 104 0.37 -16.39 16.58
C LYS A 104 0.03 -15.52 15.36
N LEU A 105 -0.74 -16.11 14.43
CA LEU A 105 -1.33 -15.39 13.30
C LEU A 105 -2.73 -14.90 13.67
N VAL A 106 -2.99 -13.64 13.36
CA VAL A 106 -4.28 -12.98 13.61
C VAL A 106 -4.77 -12.22 12.40
N GLN A 107 -6.08 -12.05 12.29
CA GLN A 107 -6.66 -11.08 11.39
C GLN A 107 -6.48 -9.67 11.96
N ARG A 108 -6.09 -8.71 11.14
CA ARG A 108 -6.01 -7.31 11.57
C ARG A 108 -7.41 -6.74 11.80
N LYS A 109 -7.52 -5.79 12.72
CA LYS A 109 -8.81 -5.11 12.99
C LYS A 109 -9.35 -4.37 11.77
N ASP A 110 -8.45 -3.79 10.98
CA ASP A 110 -8.76 -3.05 9.76
C ASP A 110 -9.05 -3.95 8.55
N ASP A 111 -9.03 -5.28 8.71
CA ASP A 111 -9.46 -6.27 7.71
C ASP A 111 -10.89 -6.78 7.96
N ALA A 112 -11.60 -6.23 8.95
CA ALA A 112 -13.01 -6.50 9.11
C ALA A 112 -13.79 -5.98 7.88
N PRO A 113 -14.81 -6.72 7.38
CA PRO A 113 -15.49 -6.37 6.12
C PRO A 113 -15.99 -4.93 6.05
N GLU A 114 -16.56 -4.43 7.16
CA GLU A 114 -17.07 -3.07 7.25
C GLU A 114 -15.95 -2.03 7.16
N THR A 115 -14.80 -2.33 7.78
CA THR A 115 -13.62 -1.45 7.73
C THR A 115 -12.99 -1.46 6.35
N VAL A 116 -12.91 -2.61 5.69
CA VAL A 116 -12.42 -2.71 4.31
C VAL A 116 -13.31 -1.91 3.36
N LYS A 117 -14.64 -2.01 3.51
CA LYS A 117 -15.58 -1.23 2.71
C LYS A 117 -15.37 0.28 2.91
N ALA A 118 -15.26 0.75 4.17
CA ALA A 118 -14.98 2.15 4.45
C ALA A 118 -13.64 2.62 3.85
N ARG A 119 -12.60 1.76 3.85
CA ARG A 119 -11.30 2.06 3.21
C ARG A 119 -11.42 2.17 1.70
N LEU A 120 -12.22 1.35 1.03
CA LEU A 120 -12.47 1.44 -0.41
C LEU A 120 -13.21 2.73 -0.75
N GLU A 121 -14.23 3.12 0.02
CA GLU A 121 -14.92 4.40 -0.16
C GLU A 121 -13.96 5.59 -0.05
N VAL A 122 -13.07 5.58 0.95
CA VAL A 122 -12.02 6.60 1.13
C VAL A 122 -11.03 6.58 -0.05
N TYR A 123 -10.62 5.39 -0.51
CA TYR A 123 -9.73 5.24 -1.65
C TYR A 123 -10.33 5.88 -2.92
N HIS A 124 -11.56 5.54 -3.27
CA HIS A 124 -12.20 6.08 -4.48
C HIS A 124 -12.38 7.60 -4.41
N LYS A 125 -12.66 8.13 -3.23
CA LYS A 125 -12.87 9.56 -3.04
C LYS A 125 -11.57 10.36 -3.01
N GLU A 126 -10.55 9.89 -2.30
CA GLU A 126 -9.36 10.67 -1.95
C GLU A 126 -8.10 10.25 -2.73
N THR A 127 -7.97 8.94 -3.02
CA THR A 127 -6.73 8.38 -3.59
C THR A 127 -6.82 8.13 -5.09
N GLU A 128 -7.92 7.62 -5.56
CA GLU A 128 -8.10 7.33 -7.00
C GLU A 128 -7.90 8.58 -7.90
N PRO A 129 -8.28 9.81 -7.51
CA PRO A 129 -7.98 11.02 -8.27
C PRO A 129 -6.49 11.29 -8.51
N LEU A 130 -5.59 10.68 -7.74
CA LEU A 130 -4.15 10.74 -7.98
C LEU A 130 -3.73 10.12 -9.32
N LYS A 131 -4.52 9.21 -9.88
CA LYS A 131 -4.24 8.65 -11.21
C LYS A 131 -4.24 9.76 -12.25
N ASP A 132 -5.27 10.59 -12.28
CA ASP A 132 -5.35 11.73 -13.21
C ASP A 132 -4.26 12.76 -12.92
N PHE A 133 -3.99 13.04 -11.65
CA PHE A 133 -2.95 13.96 -11.23
C PHE A 133 -1.57 13.55 -11.78
N TYR A 134 -1.20 12.28 -11.68
CA TYR A 134 0.08 11.79 -12.19
C TYR A 134 0.07 11.46 -13.68
N ALA A 135 -1.08 11.12 -14.26
CA ALA A 135 -1.23 10.98 -15.71
C ALA A 135 -0.94 12.28 -16.45
N GLN A 136 -1.47 13.41 -15.96
CA GLN A 136 -1.22 14.76 -16.52
C GLN A 136 0.27 15.15 -16.44
N ARG A 137 1.03 14.58 -15.51
CA ARG A 137 2.48 14.77 -15.35
C ARG A 137 3.32 13.77 -16.16
N GLY A 138 2.68 12.82 -16.86
CA GLY A 138 3.37 11.77 -17.62
C GLY A 138 4.07 10.72 -16.77
N LEU A 139 3.80 10.68 -15.47
CA LEU A 139 4.45 9.80 -14.50
C LEU A 139 3.69 8.50 -14.23
N LEU A 140 2.38 8.45 -14.53
CA LEU A 140 1.54 7.30 -14.23
C LEU A 140 1.92 6.07 -15.07
N LYS A 141 2.06 4.95 -14.40
CA LYS A 141 2.26 3.61 -14.98
C LYS A 141 1.18 2.68 -14.43
N PRO A 142 0.02 2.56 -15.10
CA PRO A 142 -1.00 1.60 -14.68
C PRO A 142 -0.53 0.18 -14.98
N VAL A 143 -0.72 -0.72 -14.02
CA VAL A 143 -0.36 -2.14 -14.11
C VAL A 143 -1.51 -2.98 -13.60
N GLU A 144 -2.04 -3.86 -14.43
CA GLU A 144 -3.07 -4.80 -14.02
C GLU A 144 -2.51 -5.80 -13.01
N ASN A 145 -3.26 -5.99 -11.92
CA ASN A 145 -2.93 -7.02 -10.96
C ASN A 145 -2.96 -8.41 -11.62
N GLN A 146 -1.92 -9.20 -11.39
CA GLN A 146 -1.78 -10.56 -11.91
C GLN A 146 -2.15 -11.60 -10.84
N PRO A 147 -2.38 -12.88 -11.23
CA PRO A 147 -2.72 -13.95 -10.30
C PRO A 147 -1.66 -14.19 -9.21
N SER A 148 -0.37 -13.99 -9.52
CA SER A 148 0.74 -14.15 -8.58
C SER A 148 1.51 -12.86 -8.34
N VAL A 149 2.24 -12.82 -7.22
CA VAL A 149 3.14 -11.72 -6.86
C VAL A 149 4.27 -11.59 -7.89
N GLU A 150 4.82 -12.71 -8.34
CA GLU A 150 5.91 -12.76 -9.32
C GLU A 150 5.49 -12.20 -10.67
N GLU A 151 4.27 -12.53 -11.12
CA GLU A 151 3.73 -12.00 -12.37
C GLU A 151 3.45 -10.50 -12.28
N THR A 152 2.86 -10.05 -11.16
CA THR A 152 2.65 -8.62 -10.91
C THR A 152 3.99 -7.87 -10.86
N SER A 153 5.00 -8.42 -10.20
CA SER A 153 6.34 -7.81 -10.14
C SER A 153 6.98 -7.69 -11.53
N ARG A 154 6.85 -8.72 -12.37
CA ARG A 154 7.33 -8.66 -13.77
C ARG A 154 6.61 -7.61 -14.59
N ALA A 155 5.28 -7.50 -14.44
CA ALA A 155 4.48 -6.48 -15.12
C ALA A 155 4.91 -5.06 -14.68
N ILE A 156 5.18 -4.84 -13.40
CA ILE A 156 5.71 -3.57 -12.89
C ILE A 156 7.08 -3.25 -13.51
N LEU A 157 8.01 -4.20 -13.48
CA LEU A 157 9.35 -4.00 -14.07
C LEU A 157 9.25 -3.65 -15.56
N HIS A 158 8.44 -4.37 -16.31
CA HIS A 158 8.18 -4.08 -17.71
C HIS A 158 7.60 -2.67 -17.93
N ALA A 159 6.63 -2.24 -17.11
CA ALA A 159 6.06 -0.89 -17.19
C ALA A 159 7.06 0.21 -16.87
N LEU A 160 8.11 -0.11 -16.09
CA LEU A 160 9.23 0.78 -15.74
C LEU A 160 10.39 0.70 -16.77
N GLY A 161 10.26 -0.11 -17.84
CA GLY A 161 11.29 -0.26 -18.88
C GLY A 161 12.50 -1.11 -18.44
N ARG A 162 12.26 -2.04 -17.54
CA ARG A 162 13.28 -2.93 -16.97
C ARG A 162 13.04 -4.39 -17.30
#